data_c7e9492ad5c5bdbe6f914c681491ce9b
#
_entry.id   c7e9492ad5c5bdbe6f914c681491ce9b
#
_cell.length_a   1.000
_cell.length_b   1.000
_cell.length_c   1.000
_cell.angle_alpha   90.00
_cell.angle_beta   90.00
_cell.angle_gamma   90.00
#
_symmetry.space_group_name_H-M   'P 1'
#
loop_
_entity.id
_entity.type
_entity.pdbx_description
1 polymer ?
#
loop_
_entity_poly.entity_id
_entity_poly.type
_entity_poly.pdbx_seq_one_letter_code
_entity_poly.pdbx_strand_id
1 'polypeptide(L)'
;METISNEALAAARAKLDAAESRRENILLFHIANGVNIESRTVQIDDGVVIAPGATILAGTILRGKTVIGAGCVIGPNSLIEDSTVDEGTTVNASQVYGSHLGP
;
A
#
# COMPACT_ATOMS: atom_id res chain seq x y z
N MET A 1 -19.62 -23.37 14.87
CA MET A 1 -19.54 -22.63 13.58
C MET A 1 -20.74 -23.05 12.73
N GLU A 2 -21.43 -22.08 12.16
CA GLU A 2 -22.54 -22.36 11.28
C GLU A 2 -22.08 -22.92 9.94
N THR A 3 -22.93 -23.74 9.34
CA THR A 3 -22.65 -24.31 8.04
C THR A 3 -22.93 -23.27 6.95
N ILE A 4 -21.99 -23.07 6.07
CA ILE A 4 -22.11 -22.16 4.92
C ILE A 4 -22.26 -23.01 3.67
N SER A 5 -23.16 -22.62 2.77
CA SER A 5 -23.38 -23.35 1.52
C SER A 5 -22.14 -23.32 0.64
N ASN A 6 -21.98 -24.34 -0.20
CA ASN A 6 -20.88 -24.40 -1.16
C ASN A 6 -20.91 -23.22 -2.14
N GLU A 7 -22.12 -22.78 -2.51
CA GLU A 7 -22.28 -21.62 -3.41
C GLU A 7 -21.78 -20.34 -2.75
N ALA A 8 -22.10 -20.15 -1.46
CA ALA A 8 -21.62 -18.97 -0.72
C ALA A 8 -20.09 -18.98 -0.57
N LEU A 9 -19.51 -20.18 -0.32
CA LEU A 9 -18.05 -20.31 -0.23
C LEU A 9 -17.37 -20.03 -1.58
N ALA A 10 -17.93 -20.49 -2.68
CA ALA A 10 -17.39 -20.22 -4.01
C ALA A 10 -17.44 -18.74 -4.34
N ALA A 11 -18.53 -18.06 -4.01
CA ALA A 11 -18.67 -16.63 -4.22
C ALA A 11 -17.68 -15.84 -3.36
N ALA A 12 -17.50 -16.24 -2.10
CA ALA A 12 -16.54 -15.62 -1.19
C ALA A 12 -15.11 -15.76 -1.71
N ARG A 13 -14.76 -16.95 -2.19
CA ARG A 13 -13.43 -17.24 -2.75
C ARG A 13 -13.16 -16.38 -3.98
N ALA A 14 -14.13 -16.25 -4.87
CA ALA A 14 -14.00 -15.41 -6.05
C ALA A 14 -13.74 -13.94 -5.69
N LYS A 15 -14.42 -13.43 -4.67
CA LYS A 15 -14.20 -12.06 -4.19
C LYS A 15 -12.81 -11.88 -3.62
N LEU A 16 -12.34 -12.84 -2.84
CA LEU A 16 -11.00 -12.78 -2.25
C LEU A 16 -9.93 -12.83 -3.33
N ASP A 17 -10.06 -13.73 -4.29
CA ASP A 17 -9.12 -13.86 -5.40
C ASP A 17 -9.07 -12.58 -6.23
N ALA A 18 -10.22 -11.96 -6.51
CA ALA A 18 -10.27 -10.69 -7.24
C ALA A 18 -9.60 -9.57 -6.46
N ALA A 19 -9.80 -9.50 -5.15
CA ALA A 19 -9.17 -8.50 -4.29
C ALA A 19 -7.64 -8.68 -4.26
N GLU A 20 -7.17 -9.91 -4.15
CA GLU A 20 -5.74 -10.21 -4.17
C GLU A 20 -5.10 -9.88 -5.52
N SER A 21 -5.79 -10.15 -6.62
CA SER A 21 -5.31 -9.80 -7.97
C SER A 21 -5.19 -8.29 -8.11
N ARG A 22 -6.15 -7.52 -7.63
CA ARG A 22 -6.09 -6.06 -7.67
C ARG A 22 -4.91 -5.54 -6.84
N ARG A 23 -4.70 -6.08 -5.65
CA ARG A 23 -3.56 -5.70 -4.79
C ARG A 23 -2.25 -5.97 -5.50
N GLU A 24 -2.11 -7.16 -6.04
CA GLU A 24 -0.88 -7.55 -6.75
C GLU A 24 -0.64 -6.65 -7.95
N ASN A 25 -1.66 -6.34 -8.74
CA ASN A 25 -1.53 -5.48 -9.89
C ASN A 25 -1.08 -4.06 -9.51
N ILE A 26 -1.59 -3.53 -8.40
CA ILE A 26 -1.16 -2.22 -7.91
C ILE A 26 0.31 -2.24 -7.50
N LEU A 27 0.73 -3.28 -6.77
CA LEU A 27 2.14 -3.42 -6.38
C LEU A 27 3.04 -3.53 -7.61
N LEU A 28 2.65 -4.34 -8.58
CA LEU A 28 3.42 -4.50 -9.82
C LEU A 28 3.53 -3.20 -10.60
N PHE A 29 2.46 -2.42 -10.66
CA PHE A 29 2.48 -1.11 -11.30
C PHE A 29 3.56 -0.22 -10.69
N HIS A 30 3.58 -0.11 -9.36
CA HIS A 30 4.55 0.73 -8.66
C HIS A 30 5.98 0.19 -8.79
N ILE A 31 6.17 -1.12 -8.70
CA ILE A 31 7.49 -1.73 -8.89
C ILE A 31 8.00 -1.45 -10.29
N ALA A 32 7.16 -1.63 -11.30
CA ALA A 32 7.53 -1.35 -12.69
C ALA A 32 7.86 0.14 -12.91
N ASN A 33 7.28 1.01 -12.09
CA ASN A 33 7.53 2.45 -12.14
C ASN A 33 8.74 2.88 -11.29
N GLY A 34 9.52 1.95 -10.78
CA GLY A 34 10.77 2.25 -10.06
C GLY A 34 10.65 2.38 -8.55
N VAL A 35 9.54 1.97 -7.97
CA VAL A 35 9.36 1.95 -6.52
C VAL A 35 9.90 0.63 -5.96
N ASN A 36 10.64 0.70 -4.86
CA ASN A 36 11.19 -0.49 -4.21
C ASN A 36 10.18 -1.07 -3.23
N ILE A 37 9.58 -2.19 -3.57
CA ILE A 37 8.64 -2.92 -2.72
C ILE A 37 9.09 -4.37 -2.65
N GLU A 38 9.54 -4.82 -1.48
CA GLU A 38 10.12 -6.15 -1.32
C GLU A 38 9.16 -7.16 -0.69
N SER A 39 7.99 -6.73 -0.26
CA SER A 39 7.04 -7.59 0.46
C SER A 39 5.63 -7.46 -0.07
N ARG A 40 4.95 -8.61 -0.20
CA ARG A 40 3.53 -8.66 -0.57
C ARG A 40 2.60 -8.18 0.54
N THR A 41 3.14 -7.91 1.74
CA THR A 41 2.35 -7.40 2.87
C THR A 41 2.07 -5.91 2.76
N VAL A 42 2.65 -5.21 1.79
CA VAL A 42 2.36 -3.82 1.50
C VAL A 42 0.99 -3.68 0.85
N GLN A 43 0.18 -2.72 1.30
CA GLN A 43 -1.12 -2.43 0.73
C GLN A 43 -1.15 -0.98 0.25
N ILE A 44 -1.57 -0.77 -0.99
CA ILE A 44 -1.59 0.54 -1.62
C ILE A 44 -2.94 0.73 -2.31
N ASP A 45 -3.65 1.81 -1.96
CA ASP A 45 -4.90 2.17 -2.62
C ASP A 45 -4.65 2.73 -4.02
N ASP A 46 -5.66 2.65 -4.88
CA ASP A 46 -5.58 3.10 -6.28
C ASP A 46 -5.19 4.57 -6.43
N GLY A 47 -5.59 5.42 -5.48
CA GLY A 47 -5.36 6.86 -5.55
C GLY A 47 -3.97 7.30 -5.10
N VAL A 48 -3.12 6.38 -4.65
CA VAL A 48 -1.79 6.70 -4.13
C VAL A 48 -0.80 6.93 -5.26
N VAL A 49 -0.02 8.00 -5.15
CA VAL A 49 1.04 8.33 -6.09
C VAL A 49 2.39 8.17 -5.39
N ILE A 50 3.28 7.40 -5.98
CA ILE A 50 4.61 7.14 -5.42
C ILE A 50 5.66 7.44 -6.50
N ALA A 51 6.60 8.32 -6.18
CA ALA A 51 7.68 8.66 -7.11
C ALA A 51 8.69 7.52 -7.23
N PRO A 52 9.31 7.34 -8.39
CA PRO A 52 10.40 6.38 -8.55
C PRO A 52 11.52 6.63 -7.53
N GLY A 53 12.12 5.55 -7.05
CA GLY A 53 13.20 5.63 -6.05
C GLY A 53 12.75 5.60 -4.60
N ALA A 54 11.44 5.69 -4.34
CA ALA A 54 10.92 5.49 -2.98
C ALA A 54 10.98 4.01 -2.60
N THR A 55 11.08 3.74 -1.31
CA THR A 55 11.11 2.38 -0.76
C THR A 55 9.95 2.22 0.23
N ILE A 56 9.15 1.19 0.02
CA ILE A 56 8.00 0.88 0.88
C ILE A 56 8.26 -0.47 1.55
N LEU A 57 8.39 -0.44 2.88
CA LEU A 57 8.76 -1.61 3.65
C LEU A 57 7.54 -2.43 4.11
N ALA A 58 7.81 -3.67 4.51
CA ALA A 58 6.78 -4.64 4.86
C ALA A 58 5.73 -4.12 5.84
N GLY A 59 4.48 -4.53 5.64
CA GLY A 59 3.37 -4.20 6.52
C GLY A 59 2.86 -2.77 6.42
N THR A 60 3.39 -1.97 5.49
CA THR A 60 2.98 -0.59 5.29
C THR A 60 1.69 -0.51 4.49
N ILE A 61 0.80 0.39 4.90
CA ILE A 61 -0.49 0.64 4.25
C ILE A 61 -0.53 2.10 3.82
N LEU A 62 -0.74 2.32 2.52
CA LEU A 62 -0.89 3.66 1.94
C LEU A 62 -2.31 3.80 1.41
N ARG A 63 -3.06 4.76 1.95
CA ARG A 63 -4.50 4.93 1.69
C ARG A 63 -4.84 6.30 1.15
N GLY A 64 -6.00 6.34 0.49
CA GLY A 64 -6.59 7.58 0.03
C GLY A 64 -5.75 8.30 -1.00
N LYS A 65 -5.68 9.61 -0.87
CA LYS A 65 -4.90 10.45 -1.79
C LYS A 65 -3.53 10.77 -1.22
N THR A 66 -2.74 9.74 -0.98
CA THR A 66 -1.39 9.88 -0.44
C THR A 66 -0.38 10.05 -1.58
N VAL A 67 0.58 10.95 -1.39
CA VAL A 67 1.67 11.19 -2.34
C VAL A 67 3.00 10.98 -1.63
N ILE A 68 3.81 10.09 -2.17
CA ILE A 68 5.14 9.76 -1.62
C ILE A 68 6.20 10.26 -2.59
N GLY A 69 7.09 11.12 -2.12
CA GLY A 69 8.18 11.69 -2.92
C GLY A 69 9.32 10.72 -3.17
N ALA A 70 10.19 11.07 -4.10
CA ALA A 70 11.34 10.26 -4.45
C ALA A 70 12.29 10.09 -3.26
N GLY A 71 12.93 8.93 -3.15
CA GLY A 71 13.91 8.66 -2.10
C GLY A 71 13.36 8.52 -0.70
N CYS A 72 12.04 8.55 -0.52
CA CYS A 72 11.42 8.28 0.78
C CYS A 72 11.62 6.83 1.18
N VAL A 73 11.71 6.59 2.49
CA VAL A 73 11.70 5.24 3.05
C VAL A 73 10.52 5.18 4.02
N ILE A 74 9.52 4.37 3.69
CA ILE A 74 8.27 4.28 4.44
C ILE A 74 8.12 2.90 5.05
N GLY A 75 7.95 2.84 6.35
CA GLY A 75 7.76 1.60 7.08
C GLY A 75 8.97 1.20 7.90
N PRO A 76 9.00 -0.04 8.42
CA PRO A 76 7.93 -1.03 8.30
C PRO A 76 6.69 -0.66 9.13
N ASN A 77 5.57 -1.36 8.85
CA ASN A 77 4.35 -1.29 9.66
C ASN A 77 3.82 0.13 9.88
N SER A 78 3.85 0.95 8.83
CA SER A 78 3.34 2.32 8.88
C SER A 78 2.01 2.42 8.14
N LEU A 79 1.16 3.34 8.59
CA LEU A 79 -0.09 3.66 7.91
C LEU A 79 -0.06 5.15 7.55
N ILE A 80 -0.24 5.45 6.26
CA ILE A 80 -0.28 6.82 5.77
C ILE A 80 -1.57 7.00 4.98
N GLU A 81 -2.39 7.96 5.38
CA GLU A 81 -3.69 8.22 4.76
C GLU A 81 -3.84 9.70 4.44
N ASP A 82 -4.25 10.00 3.21
CA ASP A 82 -4.53 11.35 2.73
C ASP A 82 -3.43 12.36 3.09
N SER A 83 -2.18 11.95 2.91
CA SER A 83 -1.01 12.73 3.33
C SER A 83 0.00 12.84 2.20
N THR A 84 0.85 13.87 2.30
CA THR A 84 1.96 14.06 1.37
C THR A 84 3.27 13.91 2.14
N VAL A 85 4.17 13.09 1.60
CA VAL A 85 5.50 12.89 2.17
C VAL A 85 6.53 13.41 1.17
N ASP A 86 7.26 14.43 1.55
CA ASP A 86 8.24 15.07 0.68
C ASP A 86 9.45 14.19 0.39
N GLU A 87 10.11 14.50 -0.72
CA GLU A 87 11.31 13.79 -1.15
C GLU A 87 12.32 13.61 -0.01
N GLY A 88 12.88 12.40 0.09
CA GLY A 88 13.94 12.09 1.05
C GLY A 88 13.49 11.89 2.50
N THR A 89 12.19 11.88 2.76
CA THR A 89 11.68 11.71 4.12
C THR A 89 11.64 10.23 4.52
N THR A 90 11.94 9.95 5.78
CA THR A 90 11.81 8.61 6.36
C THR A 90 10.66 8.60 7.35
N VAL A 91 9.75 7.63 7.20
CA VAL A 91 8.63 7.39 8.12
C VAL A 91 8.74 5.96 8.62
N ASN A 92 8.87 5.79 9.93
CA ASN A 92 9.13 4.48 10.52
C ASN A 92 8.08 4.15 11.57
N ALA A 93 7.42 3.00 11.43
CA ALA A 93 6.46 2.43 12.40
C ALA A 93 5.47 3.47 12.93
N SER A 94 4.90 4.30 12.03
CA SER A 94 4.08 5.45 12.39
C SER A 94 2.72 5.41 11.71
N GLN A 95 1.79 6.19 12.28
CA GLN A 95 0.49 6.43 11.65
C GLN A 95 0.40 7.92 11.31
N VAL A 96 0.06 8.22 10.07
CA VAL A 96 0.03 9.59 9.54
C VAL A 96 -1.29 9.83 8.82
N TYR A 97 -2.02 10.86 9.21
CA TYR A 97 -3.31 11.19 8.64
C TYR A 97 -3.37 12.67 8.28
N GLY A 98 -3.83 12.97 7.07
CA GLY A 98 -4.10 14.33 6.63
C GLY A 98 -2.93 15.30 6.84
N SER A 99 -1.71 14.84 6.67
CA SER A 99 -0.51 15.60 7.04
C SER A 99 0.43 15.79 5.86
N HIS A 100 1.34 16.75 6.03
CA HIS A 100 2.42 16.98 5.08
C HIS A 100 3.74 16.83 5.86
N LEU A 101 4.53 15.81 5.49
CA LEU A 101 5.79 15.52 6.15
C LEU A 101 6.96 15.95 5.27
N GLY A 102 7.92 16.65 5.86
CA GLY A 102 9.19 17.00 5.23
C GLY A 102 10.36 16.21 5.80
N PRO A 103 11.52 16.30 5.16
CA PRO A 103 12.73 15.64 5.66
C PRO A 103 13.16 16.17 7.02
#